data_baacc3dd31d4c43472f88caf77e881ea
#
_entry.id   baacc3dd31d4c43472f88caf77e881ea
#
_cell.length_a   1.000
_cell.length_b   1.000
_cell.length_c   1.000
_cell.angle_alpha   90.00
_cell.angle_beta   90.00
_cell.angle_gamma   90.00
#
_symmetry.space_group_name_H-M   'P 1'
#
loop_
_entity.id
_entity.type
_entity.pdbx_description
1 polymer ?
#
loop_
_entity_poly.entity_id
_entity_poly.type
_entity_poly.pdbx_seq_one_letter_code
_entity_poly.pdbx_strand_id
1 'polypeptide(L)'
;MKCKNTIAMVLAGAMLLPSNAFAADLSQYKDFPNDWSAKSLEQAIDDGLLNGSNGMIDAKGLLTRAQMAAIVSRAFGAAKTASLDDYRDVLPSAWYYSDMGKAVKMGAFQGANGLLNPDAPITREEAFTVLARAFALEGGGSATLKDFVDGGTVSSWASESVAALVAGGYVNGANGMLNLKNNITRAEFAKVITGMAASYVGAEGVSGKTVEGNVIVRESGASLSGMTINGDLIIADSADKVSLDNVKVTGRIVIRGASTEASLKNSSAGKSVLVSNPNGAASLSVSGGSVGTVTAKSDLVVSGSVDNIVIAEKAALTVQSGASVGSVTVSAAGASVSGAGTVSAVQANANNVTVSTKNTKVTAASGVSGVKAGDKTVDSGKTGTVGTAPSSGGSSSGGSSSSRSDYSYVLMNIPYDEFYKAEL
;
A
#
# COMPACT_ATOMS: atom_id res chain seq x y z
N MET A 1 36.66 -37.33 49.40
CA MET A 1 36.42 -37.34 47.98
C MET A 1 35.25 -36.38 47.69
N LYS A 2 35.55 -35.19 47.15
CA LYS A 2 34.58 -34.18 46.81
C LYS A 2 34.55 -34.07 45.29
N CYS A 3 33.47 -34.52 44.64
CA CYS A 3 33.22 -34.31 43.24
C CYS A 3 32.77 -32.86 43.05
N LYS A 4 33.53 -32.09 42.26
CA LYS A 4 33.14 -30.77 41.76
C LYS A 4 32.37 -30.97 40.44
N ASN A 5 31.08 -30.71 40.45
CA ASN A 5 30.29 -30.60 39.23
C ASN A 5 30.58 -29.25 38.58
N THR A 6 31.30 -29.30 37.49
CA THR A 6 31.46 -28.14 36.59
C THR A 6 30.28 -28.14 35.62
N ILE A 7 29.35 -27.20 35.82
CA ILE A 7 28.28 -26.94 34.86
C ILE A 7 28.91 -26.15 33.69
N ALA A 8 29.10 -26.82 32.57
CA ALA A 8 29.45 -26.19 31.32
C ALA A 8 28.19 -25.49 30.79
N MET A 9 28.19 -24.16 30.87
CA MET A 9 27.17 -23.29 30.23
C MET A 9 27.45 -23.33 28.73
N VAL A 10 26.74 -24.15 27.99
CA VAL A 10 26.71 -24.09 26.53
C VAL A 10 25.91 -22.85 26.13
N LEU A 11 26.62 -21.77 25.77
CA LEU A 11 26.03 -20.68 25.01
C LEU A 11 25.63 -21.26 23.66
N ALA A 12 24.36 -21.63 23.51
CA ALA A 12 23.77 -21.84 22.23
C ALA A 12 23.63 -20.45 21.59
N GLY A 13 24.66 -20.06 20.83
CA GLY A 13 24.53 -18.98 19.87
C GLY A 13 23.45 -19.38 18.87
N ALA A 14 22.24 -18.82 19.01
CA ALA A 14 21.27 -18.88 17.98
C ALA A 14 21.86 -18.13 16.77
N MET A 15 22.46 -18.86 15.85
CA MET A 15 22.68 -18.41 14.50
C MET A 15 21.27 -18.19 13.95
N LEU A 16 20.85 -16.92 13.92
CA LEU A 16 19.75 -16.48 13.10
C LEU A 16 20.15 -16.77 11.65
N LEU A 17 19.82 -17.96 11.19
CA LEU A 17 19.83 -18.26 9.77
C LEU A 17 18.84 -17.25 9.16
N PRO A 18 19.26 -16.46 8.13
CA PRO A 18 18.27 -15.75 7.34
C PRO A 18 17.27 -16.80 6.88
N SER A 19 15.99 -16.43 6.80
CA SER A 19 14.97 -17.23 6.13
C SER A 19 15.29 -17.28 4.62
N ASN A 20 16.45 -17.83 4.31
CA ASN A 20 16.70 -18.34 3.00
C ASN A 20 16.00 -19.68 2.98
N ALA A 21 14.88 -19.69 2.30
CA ALA A 21 14.43 -20.84 1.60
C ALA A 21 15.65 -21.72 1.28
N PHE A 22 15.58 -22.98 1.65
CA PHE A 22 16.42 -23.98 0.99
C PHE A 22 16.23 -23.70 -0.50
N ALA A 23 17.34 -23.51 -1.23
CA ALA A 23 17.29 -23.33 -2.68
C ALA A 23 16.34 -24.40 -3.25
N ALA A 24 15.41 -23.97 -4.07
CA ALA A 24 14.39 -24.87 -4.57
C ALA A 24 15.06 -26.07 -5.25
N ASP A 25 14.59 -27.27 -4.96
CA ASP A 25 15.05 -28.45 -5.68
C ASP A 25 14.51 -28.41 -7.12
N LEU A 26 15.30 -27.82 -8.00
CA LEU A 26 14.96 -27.69 -9.42
C LEU A 26 14.97 -29.01 -10.16
N SER A 27 15.60 -30.09 -9.59
CA SER A 27 15.65 -31.41 -10.21
C SER A 27 14.26 -32.08 -10.31
N GLN A 28 13.30 -31.61 -9.54
CA GLN A 28 11.90 -32.03 -9.64
C GLN A 28 11.24 -31.64 -10.97
N TYR A 29 11.78 -30.64 -11.69
CA TYR A 29 11.22 -30.17 -12.95
C TYR A 29 12.00 -30.71 -14.15
N LYS A 30 11.39 -31.62 -14.91
CA LYS A 30 12.00 -32.29 -16.07
C LYS A 30 12.28 -31.36 -17.25
N ASP A 31 11.56 -30.23 -17.32
CA ASP A 31 11.61 -29.23 -18.37
C ASP A 31 12.23 -27.90 -17.93
N PHE A 32 12.97 -27.90 -16.80
CA PHE A 32 13.59 -26.67 -16.33
C PHE A 32 14.56 -26.12 -17.37
N PRO A 33 14.39 -24.85 -17.84
CA PRO A 33 15.19 -24.32 -18.93
C PRO A 33 16.63 -24.03 -18.53
N ASN A 34 17.51 -24.00 -19.51
CA ASN A 34 18.91 -23.56 -19.36
C ASN A 34 19.22 -22.30 -20.17
N ASP A 35 18.20 -21.50 -20.46
CA ASP A 35 18.27 -20.27 -21.23
C ASP A 35 18.17 -19.00 -20.35
N TRP A 36 17.91 -17.85 -20.99
CA TRP A 36 17.77 -16.55 -20.34
C TRP A 36 16.76 -16.51 -19.17
N SER A 37 15.81 -17.43 -19.14
CA SER A 37 14.71 -17.46 -18.16
C SER A 37 15.05 -18.24 -16.88
N ALA A 38 16.08 -19.09 -16.92
CA ALA A 38 16.43 -20.00 -15.83
C ALA A 38 16.55 -19.27 -14.48
N LYS A 39 17.36 -18.21 -14.43
CA LYS A 39 17.59 -17.45 -13.19
C LYS A 39 16.30 -16.83 -12.61
N SER A 40 15.45 -16.28 -13.45
CA SER A 40 14.20 -15.64 -13.00
C SER A 40 13.16 -16.66 -12.58
N LEU A 41 13.12 -17.83 -13.22
CA LEU A 41 12.25 -18.93 -12.79
C LEU A 41 12.71 -19.52 -11.47
N GLU A 42 14.01 -19.77 -11.29
CA GLU A 42 14.59 -20.21 -10.02
C GLU A 42 14.22 -19.23 -8.90
N GLN A 43 14.51 -17.94 -9.09
CA GLN A 43 14.16 -16.91 -8.11
C GLN A 43 12.65 -16.87 -7.78
N ALA A 44 11.78 -16.98 -8.80
CA ALA A 44 10.34 -16.97 -8.58
C ALA A 44 9.84 -18.23 -7.83
N ILE A 45 10.54 -19.37 -7.97
CA ILE A 45 10.27 -20.59 -7.24
C ILE A 45 10.76 -20.43 -5.78
N ASP A 46 11.99 -19.96 -5.57
CA ASP A 46 12.58 -19.72 -4.26
C ASP A 46 11.75 -18.74 -3.41
N ASP A 47 11.20 -17.70 -4.06
CA ASP A 47 10.31 -16.72 -3.42
C ASP A 47 8.89 -17.28 -3.15
N GLY A 48 8.59 -18.51 -3.58
CA GLY A 48 7.29 -19.15 -3.46
C GLY A 48 6.21 -18.56 -4.38
N LEU A 49 6.59 -17.86 -5.44
CA LEU A 49 5.67 -17.20 -6.37
C LEU A 49 5.14 -18.15 -7.43
N LEU A 50 6.04 -18.94 -8.01
CA LEU A 50 5.73 -19.90 -9.07
C LEU A 50 5.93 -21.34 -8.59
N ASN A 51 4.95 -22.18 -8.92
CA ASN A 51 5.03 -23.62 -8.75
C ASN A 51 4.83 -24.31 -10.09
N GLY A 52 5.52 -25.42 -10.30
CA GLY A 52 5.26 -26.30 -11.42
C GLY A 52 4.04 -27.21 -11.18
N SER A 53 3.70 -27.97 -12.16
CA SER A 53 2.66 -28.99 -12.12
C SER A 53 3.13 -30.27 -12.80
N ASN A 54 2.84 -31.44 -12.20
CA ASN A 54 3.21 -32.75 -12.73
C ASN A 54 4.72 -32.90 -13.05
N GLY A 55 5.59 -32.24 -12.27
CA GLY A 55 7.04 -32.25 -12.51
C GLY A 55 7.49 -31.42 -13.70
N MET A 56 6.71 -30.45 -14.12
CA MET A 56 7.00 -29.50 -15.19
C MET A 56 6.85 -28.08 -14.69
N ILE A 57 7.78 -27.18 -15.05
CA ILE A 57 7.66 -25.75 -14.80
C ILE A 57 6.89 -25.04 -15.92
N ASP A 58 6.89 -25.61 -17.12
CA ASP A 58 6.22 -25.10 -18.31
C ASP A 58 6.57 -23.62 -18.61
N ALA A 59 7.86 -23.36 -18.74
CA ALA A 59 8.39 -22.01 -18.91
C ALA A 59 7.79 -21.23 -20.10
N LYS A 60 7.51 -21.95 -21.19
CA LYS A 60 6.92 -21.39 -22.43
C LYS A 60 5.39 -21.38 -22.43
N GLY A 61 4.75 -22.02 -21.45
CA GLY A 61 3.31 -22.02 -21.30
C GLY A 61 2.77 -20.61 -21.06
N LEU A 62 1.58 -20.35 -21.57
CA LEU A 62 0.90 -19.06 -21.36
C LEU A 62 0.38 -18.97 -19.93
N LEU A 63 0.56 -17.81 -19.32
CA LEU A 63 0.03 -17.54 -18.00
C LEU A 63 -1.48 -17.23 -18.10
N THR A 64 -2.29 -17.91 -17.28
CA THR A 64 -3.71 -17.56 -17.19
C THR A 64 -3.93 -16.42 -16.19
N ARG A 65 -5.09 -15.74 -16.29
CA ARG A 65 -5.48 -14.67 -15.38
C ARG A 65 -5.59 -15.18 -13.94
N ALA A 66 -6.12 -16.39 -13.73
CA ALA A 66 -6.18 -17.02 -12.40
C ALA A 66 -4.78 -17.33 -11.83
N GLN A 67 -3.88 -17.86 -12.66
CA GLN A 67 -2.50 -18.11 -12.22
C GLN A 67 -1.79 -16.81 -11.82
N MET A 68 -1.99 -15.75 -12.60
CA MET A 68 -1.43 -14.43 -12.24
C MET A 68 -2.00 -13.89 -10.93
N ALA A 69 -3.31 -14.00 -10.71
CA ALA A 69 -3.94 -13.60 -9.46
C ALA A 69 -3.32 -14.34 -8.26
N ALA A 70 -3.09 -15.66 -8.39
CA ALA A 70 -2.44 -16.45 -7.35
C ALA A 70 -0.99 -16.00 -7.07
N ILE A 71 -0.21 -15.70 -8.11
CA ILE A 71 1.18 -15.25 -7.96
C ILE A 71 1.21 -13.89 -7.24
N VAL A 72 0.40 -12.93 -7.68
CA VAL A 72 0.36 -11.59 -7.09
C VAL A 72 -0.14 -11.66 -5.63
N SER A 73 -1.15 -12.48 -5.33
CA SER A 73 -1.62 -12.70 -3.97
C SER A 73 -0.53 -13.23 -3.05
N ARG A 74 0.32 -14.14 -3.53
CA ARG A 74 1.47 -14.67 -2.77
C ARG A 74 2.57 -13.64 -2.59
N ALA A 75 2.91 -12.91 -3.66
CA ALA A 75 3.95 -11.88 -3.64
C ALA A 75 3.67 -10.81 -2.58
N PHE A 76 2.41 -10.44 -2.41
CA PHE A 76 1.97 -9.40 -1.47
C PHE A 76 1.38 -9.97 -0.17
N GLY A 77 1.43 -11.29 0.05
CA GLY A 77 0.87 -11.92 1.23
C GLY A 77 -0.62 -11.61 1.44
N ALA A 78 -1.39 -11.39 0.37
CA ALA A 78 -2.77 -10.94 0.49
C ALA A 78 -3.64 -11.95 1.24
N ALA A 79 -4.34 -11.48 2.29
CA ALA A 79 -5.17 -12.31 3.14
C ALA A 79 -6.67 -12.02 3.01
N LYS A 80 -7.05 -10.75 2.80
CA LYS A 80 -8.45 -10.34 2.67
C LYS A 80 -8.95 -10.55 1.25
N THR A 81 -10.20 -10.99 1.12
CA THR A 81 -10.87 -11.24 -0.16
C THR A 81 -12.00 -10.23 -0.40
N ALA A 82 -12.20 -9.84 -1.64
CA ALA A 82 -13.44 -9.19 -2.07
C ALA A 82 -14.53 -10.24 -2.30
N SER A 83 -15.81 -9.85 -2.22
CA SER A 83 -16.87 -10.65 -2.83
C SER A 83 -16.67 -10.73 -4.33
N LEU A 84 -16.93 -11.89 -4.90
CA LEU A 84 -16.91 -12.15 -6.34
C LEU A 84 -18.31 -12.39 -6.92
N ASP A 85 -19.35 -12.08 -6.17
CA ASP A 85 -20.76 -12.34 -6.55
C ASP A 85 -21.17 -11.58 -7.83
N ASP A 86 -20.51 -10.44 -8.10
CA ASP A 86 -20.72 -9.66 -9.32
C ASP A 86 -20.08 -10.27 -10.57
N TYR A 87 -19.27 -11.34 -10.40
CA TYR A 87 -18.56 -12.00 -11.49
C TYR A 87 -19.12 -13.39 -11.75
N ARG A 88 -19.90 -13.53 -12.84
CA ARG A 88 -20.65 -14.76 -13.17
C ARG A 88 -19.79 -15.92 -13.68
N ASP A 89 -18.51 -15.70 -13.96
CA ASP A 89 -17.57 -16.68 -14.50
C ASP A 89 -16.59 -17.23 -13.45
N VAL A 90 -16.79 -16.90 -12.17
CA VAL A 90 -15.92 -17.37 -11.08
C VAL A 90 -16.72 -18.22 -10.11
N LEU A 91 -16.53 -19.54 -10.17
CA LEU A 91 -17.25 -20.48 -9.31
C LEU A 91 -16.59 -20.56 -7.93
N PRO A 92 -17.36 -20.54 -6.82
CA PRO A 92 -16.81 -20.66 -5.46
C PRO A 92 -16.01 -21.94 -5.21
N SER A 93 -16.27 -23.02 -5.98
CA SER A 93 -15.54 -24.27 -5.90
C SER A 93 -14.21 -24.30 -6.70
N ALA A 94 -13.94 -23.26 -7.49
CA ALA A 94 -12.75 -23.21 -8.31
C ALA A 94 -11.48 -23.02 -7.44
N TRP A 95 -10.38 -23.68 -7.82
CA TRP A 95 -9.11 -23.62 -7.08
C TRP A 95 -8.58 -22.19 -6.92
N TYR A 96 -8.89 -21.32 -7.86
CA TYR A 96 -8.44 -19.94 -7.93
C TYR A 96 -9.38 -18.95 -7.22
N TYR A 97 -10.55 -19.38 -6.73
CA TYR A 97 -11.58 -18.47 -6.19
C TYR A 97 -11.02 -17.52 -5.11
N SER A 98 -10.30 -18.09 -4.15
CA SER A 98 -9.71 -17.30 -3.06
C SER A 98 -8.67 -16.29 -3.57
N ASP A 99 -7.77 -16.72 -4.46
CA ASP A 99 -6.71 -15.85 -4.96
C ASP A 99 -7.24 -14.77 -5.91
N MET A 100 -8.27 -15.07 -6.71
CA MET A 100 -8.97 -14.04 -7.48
C MET A 100 -9.62 -13.00 -6.57
N GLY A 101 -10.31 -13.43 -5.52
CA GLY A 101 -10.91 -12.52 -4.53
C GLY A 101 -9.88 -11.65 -3.83
N LYS A 102 -8.71 -12.20 -3.49
CA LYS A 102 -7.59 -11.43 -2.92
C LYS A 102 -7.06 -10.40 -3.92
N ALA A 103 -6.78 -10.81 -5.16
CA ALA A 103 -6.25 -9.92 -6.19
C ALA A 103 -7.22 -8.78 -6.55
N VAL A 104 -8.54 -9.05 -6.53
CA VAL A 104 -9.59 -8.02 -6.67
C VAL A 104 -9.59 -7.10 -5.45
N LYS A 105 -9.53 -7.64 -4.21
CA LYS A 105 -9.47 -6.85 -2.98
C LYS A 105 -8.25 -5.94 -2.92
N MET A 106 -7.12 -6.40 -3.40
CA MET A 106 -5.89 -5.59 -3.54
C MET A 106 -6.04 -4.42 -4.51
N GLY A 107 -7.09 -4.38 -5.34
CA GLY A 107 -7.23 -3.44 -6.45
C GLY A 107 -6.29 -3.73 -7.63
N ALA A 108 -5.53 -4.82 -7.59
CA ALA A 108 -4.62 -5.20 -8.66
C ALA A 108 -5.38 -5.78 -9.87
N PHE A 109 -6.37 -6.64 -9.60
CA PHE A 109 -7.21 -7.24 -10.63
C PHE A 109 -8.55 -6.52 -10.77
N GLN A 110 -8.99 -6.37 -12.00
CA GLN A 110 -10.31 -5.84 -12.34
C GLN A 110 -10.90 -6.70 -13.47
N GLY A 111 -12.21 -6.89 -13.37
CA GLY A 111 -12.99 -7.51 -14.45
C GLY A 111 -13.59 -6.49 -15.40
N ALA A 112 -14.24 -6.99 -16.43
CA ALA A 112 -15.03 -6.21 -17.35
C ALA A 112 -16.37 -6.92 -17.64
N ASN A 113 -17.45 -6.16 -17.71
CA ASN A 113 -18.80 -6.69 -18.03
C ASN A 113 -19.24 -7.86 -17.12
N GLY A 114 -18.87 -7.84 -15.83
CA GLY A 114 -19.18 -8.91 -14.88
C GLY A 114 -18.41 -10.21 -15.14
N LEU A 115 -17.21 -10.14 -15.73
CA LEU A 115 -16.33 -11.27 -16.00
C LEU A 115 -14.90 -10.97 -15.52
N LEU A 116 -14.26 -11.97 -14.93
CA LEU A 116 -12.82 -11.97 -14.61
C LEU A 116 -11.99 -12.80 -15.59
N ASN A 117 -12.64 -13.67 -16.38
CA ASN A 117 -12.03 -14.57 -17.35
C ASN A 117 -10.84 -15.37 -16.78
N PRO A 118 -11.01 -16.13 -15.67
CA PRO A 118 -9.90 -16.74 -14.93
C PRO A 118 -9.04 -17.68 -15.75
N ASP A 119 -9.64 -18.47 -16.65
CA ASP A 119 -8.93 -19.47 -17.46
C ASP A 119 -8.34 -18.89 -18.77
N ALA A 120 -8.68 -17.64 -19.10
CA ALA A 120 -8.13 -17.01 -20.30
C ALA A 120 -6.62 -16.70 -20.11
N PRO A 121 -5.78 -16.91 -21.15
CA PRO A 121 -4.43 -16.40 -21.17
C PRO A 121 -4.43 -14.88 -21.00
N ILE A 122 -3.51 -14.36 -20.18
CA ILE A 122 -3.40 -12.92 -19.92
C ILE A 122 -2.47 -12.26 -20.95
N THR A 123 -2.87 -11.12 -21.51
CA THR A 123 -2.00 -10.35 -22.39
C THR A 123 -0.91 -9.61 -21.60
N ARG A 124 0.16 -9.20 -22.29
CA ARG A 124 1.26 -8.45 -21.67
C ARG A 124 0.79 -7.12 -21.10
N GLU A 125 -0.06 -6.37 -21.80
CA GLU A 125 -0.59 -5.11 -21.26
C GLU A 125 -1.48 -5.30 -20.03
N GLU A 126 -2.27 -6.37 -19.98
CA GLU A 126 -3.05 -6.73 -18.78
C GLU A 126 -2.14 -7.11 -17.62
N ALA A 127 -1.14 -7.97 -17.86
CA ALA A 127 -0.17 -8.39 -16.85
C ALA A 127 0.61 -7.19 -16.29
N PHE A 128 1.06 -6.29 -17.15
CA PHE A 128 1.77 -5.08 -16.75
C PHE A 128 0.87 -4.14 -15.95
N THR A 129 -0.40 -4.03 -16.31
CA THR A 129 -1.37 -3.23 -15.56
C THR A 129 -1.59 -3.79 -14.14
N VAL A 130 -1.73 -5.12 -14.02
CA VAL A 130 -1.86 -5.78 -12.72
C VAL A 130 -0.62 -5.52 -11.85
N LEU A 131 0.59 -5.67 -12.42
CA LEU A 131 1.83 -5.41 -11.68
C LEU A 131 1.97 -3.93 -11.27
N ALA A 132 1.70 -2.99 -12.18
CA ALA A 132 1.77 -1.56 -11.87
C ALA A 132 0.85 -1.20 -10.69
N ARG A 133 -0.37 -1.72 -10.66
CA ARG A 133 -1.33 -1.51 -9.56
C ARG A 133 -0.86 -2.17 -8.27
N ALA A 134 -0.37 -3.41 -8.34
CA ALA A 134 0.11 -4.12 -7.16
C ALA A 134 1.31 -3.42 -6.51
N PHE A 135 2.25 -2.91 -7.29
CA PHE A 135 3.41 -2.16 -6.83
C PHE A 135 3.13 -0.66 -6.60
N ALA A 136 1.87 -0.22 -6.82
CA ALA A 136 1.47 1.18 -6.75
C ALA A 136 2.43 2.10 -7.55
N LEU A 137 2.79 1.67 -8.77
CA LEU A 137 3.66 2.48 -9.63
C LEU A 137 2.91 3.69 -10.14
N GLU A 138 3.59 4.81 -10.17
CA GLU A 138 3.09 6.09 -10.66
C GLU A 138 4.11 6.71 -11.63
N GLY A 139 3.64 7.56 -12.50
CA GLY A 139 4.50 8.27 -13.45
C GLY A 139 4.77 7.48 -14.73
N GLY A 140 5.74 7.97 -15.50
CA GLY A 140 6.12 7.41 -16.81
C GLY A 140 5.52 8.17 -17.98
N GLY A 141 4.28 8.62 -17.91
CA GLY A 141 3.59 9.31 -18.98
C GLY A 141 3.68 8.59 -20.35
N SER A 142 2.70 8.77 -21.21
CA SER A 142 2.66 8.07 -22.51
C SER A 142 3.84 8.39 -23.46
N ALA A 143 4.64 9.43 -23.13
CA ALA A 143 5.83 9.78 -23.92
C ALA A 143 6.89 8.69 -23.93
N THR A 144 7.05 7.93 -22.83
CA THR A 144 7.99 6.81 -22.73
C THR A 144 7.68 5.65 -23.67
N LEU A 145 6.44 5.55 -24.16
CA LEU A 145 6.04 4.47 -25.07
C LEU A 145 6.38 4.78 -26.54
N LYS A 146 6.71 6.03 -26.87
CA LYS A 146 7.04 6.47 -28.23
C LYS A 146 8.35 5.89 -28.76
N ASP A 147 9.22 5.41 -27.89
CA ASP A 147 10.48 4.77 -28.24
C ASP A 147 10.30 3.34 -28.78
N PHE A 148 9.08 2.80 -28.68
CA PHE A 148 8.73 1.48 -29.16
C PHE A 148 7.87 1.55 -30.41
N VAL A 149 8.18 0.70 -31.41
CA VAL A 149 7.47 0.64 -32.70
C VAL A 149 5.97 0.41 -32.52
N ASP A 150 5.61 -0.43 -31.55
CA ASP A 150 4.22 -0.78 -31.21
C ASP A 150 3.66 -0.02 -30.00
N GLY A 151 4.38 0.97 -29.49
CA GLY A 151 3.96 1.74 -28.31
C GLY A 151 2.62 2.45 -28.46
N GLY A 152 2.27 2.86 -29.70
CA GLY A 152 0.97 3.45 -30.02
C GLY A 152 -0.22 2.46 -30.03
N THR A 153 0.03 1.15 -29.95
CA THR A 153 -1.03 0.13 -29.95
C THR A 153 -1.56 -0.18 -28.54
N VAL A 154 -0.93 0.38 -27.51
CA VAL A 154 -1.37 0.20 -26.12
C VAL A 154 -2.83 0.64 -25.93
N SER A 155 -3.60 -0.14 -25.20
CA SER A 155 -4.95 0.25 -24.81
C SER A 155 -4.93 1.47 -23.88
N SER A 156 -5.88 2.40 -24.05
CA SER A 156 -5.94 3.63 -23.24
C SER A 156 -5.93 3.35 -21.72
N TRP A 157 -6.62 2.31 -21.29
CA TRP A 157 -6.69 1.89 -19.88
C TRP A 157 -5.38 1.31 -19.34
N ALA A 158 -4.48 0.81 -20.21
CA ALA A 158 -3.19 0.22 -19.84
C ALA A 158 -2.02 1.20 -19.98
N SER A 159 -2.21 2.28 -20.73
CA SER A 159 -1.13 3.17 -21.16
C SER A 159 -0.28 3.71 -20.01
N GLU A 160 -0.91 4.22 -18.96
CA GLU A 160 -0.20 4.75 -17.78
C GLU A 160 0.59 3.65 -17.05
N SER A 161 -0.03 2.48 -16.85
CA SER A 161 0.59 1.35 -16.17
C SER A 161 1.80 0.80 -16.95
N VAL A 162 1.66 0.64 -18.28
CA VAL A 162 2.76 0.18 -19.14
C VAL A 162 3.89 1.21 -19.15
N ALA A 163 3.57 2.49 -19.26
CA ALA A 163 4.53 3.58 -19.22
C ALA A 163 5.31 3.62 -17.89
N ALA A 164 4.63 3.37 -16.77
CA ALA A 164 5.28 3.31 -15.46
C ALA A 164 6.28 2.15 -15.34
N LEU A 165 5.96 0.96 -15.87
CA LEU A 165 6.90 -0.16 -15.89
C LEU A 165 8.11 0.10 -16.81
N VAL A 166 7.89 0.73 -17.95
CA VAL A 166 8.98 1.10 -18.88
C VAL A 166 9.87 2.16 -18.24
N ALA A 167 9.29 3.21 -17.67
CA ALA A 167 10.04 4.27 -16.98
C ALA A 167 10.84 3.76 -15.76
N GLY A 168 10.31 2.75 -15.07
CA GLY A 168 10.97 2.06 -13.97
C GLY A 168 12.07 1.08 -14.40
N GLY A 169 12.25 0.86 -15.73
CA GLY A 169 13.23 -0.08 -16.27
C GLY A 169 12.85 -1.56 -16.09
N TYR A 170 11.63 -1.87 -15.67
CA TYR A 170 11.16 -3.24 -15.45
C TYR A 170 10.80 -3.97 -16.76
N VAL A 171 10.46 -3.20 -17.79
CA VAL A 171 10.12 -3.70 -19.12
C VAL A 171 10.88 -2.88 -20.16
N ASN A 172 11.70 -3.57 -20.96
CA ASN A 172 12.55 -2.95 -21.98
C ASN A 172 12.17 -3.38 -23.41
N GLY A 173 11.15 -4.24 -23.57
CA GLY A 173 10.78 -4.79 -24.87
C GLY A 173 11.83 -5.71 -25.47
N ALA A 174 11.60 -6.10 -26.71
CA ALA A 174 12.54 -6.88 -27.54
C ALA A 174 12.47 -6.36 -28.99
N ASN A 175 13.62 -6.16 -29.62
CA ASN A 175 13.71 -5.63 -31.00
C ASN A 175 12.91 -4.33 -31.21
N GLY A 176 12.90 -3.45 -30.19
CA GLY A 176 12.17 -2.19 -30.22
C GLY A 176 10.64 -2.32 -30.12
N MET A 177 10.13 -3.48 -29.68
CA MET A 177 8.69 -3.75 -29.52
C MET A 177 8.37 -4.22 -28.10
N LEU A 178 7.23 -3.79 -27.55
CA LEU A 178 6.68 -4.26 -26.27
C LEU A 178 5.80 -5.50 -26.42
N ASN A 179 5.25 -5.75 -27.62
CA ASN A 179 4.36 -6.85 -27.94
C ASN A 179 3.13 -6.95 -27.02
N LEU A 180 2.51 -5.80 -26.71
CA LEU A 180 1.52 -5.62 -25.64
C LEU A 180 0.26 -6.48 -25.79
N LYS A 181 -0.13 -6.77 -27.03
CA LYS A 181 -1.33 -7.57 -27.36
C LYS A 181 -1.10 -9.08 -27.32
N ASN A 182 0.17 -9.51 -27.25
CA ASN A 182 0.49 -10.93 -27.14
C ASN A 182 0.24 -11.40 -25.70
N ASN A 183 -0.11 -12.68 -25.56
CA ASN A 183 -0.18 -13.31 -24.24
C ASN A 183 1.23 -13.46 -23.66
N ILE A 184 1.35 -13.32 -22.34
CA ILE A 184 2.63 -13.45 -21.64
C ILE A 184 2.89 -14.91 -21.27
N THR A 185 4.13 -15.37 -21.45
CA THR A 185 4.53 -16.68 -20.95
C THR A 185 4.91 -16.65 -19.48
N ARG A 186 4.95 -17.83 -18.84
CA ARG A 186 5.37 -17.99 -17.44
C ARG A 186 6.79 -17.49 -17.21
N ALA A 187 7.71 -17.77 -18.14
CA ALA A 187 9.10 -17.29 -18.08
C ALA A 187 9.21 -15.77 -18.20
N GLU A 188 8.49 -15.16 -19.14
CA GLU A 188 8.49 -13.71 -19.31
C GLU A 188 7.92 -13.01 -18.08
N PHE A 189 6.84 -13.55 -17.52
CA PHE A 189 6.25 -13.01 -16.31
C PHE A 189 7.20 -13.13 -15.11
N ALA A 190 7.84 -14.30 -14.92
CA ALA A 190 8.86 -14.51 -13.88
C ALA A 190 9.97 -13.46 -13.98
N LYS A 191 10.45 -13.16 -15.18
CA LYS A 191 11.49 -12.14 -15.39
C LYS A 191 11.04 -10.75 -14.96
N VAL A 192 9.80 -10.38 -15.25
CA VAL A 192 9.29 -9.04 -14.86
C VAL A 192 9.12 -8.96 -13.35
N ILE A 193 8.42 -9.90 -12.72
CA ILE A 193 8.12 -9.82 -11.28
C ILE A 193 9.38 -9.92 -10.41
N THR A 194 10.36 -10.78 -10.77
CA THR A 194 11.63 -10.87 -10.04
C THR A 194 12.54 -9.66 -10.29
N GLY A 195 12.39 -8.99 -11.43
CA GLY A 195 13.02 -7.69 -11.67
C GLY A 195 12.40 -6.55 -10.86
N MET A 196 11.12 -6.68 -10.48
CA MET A 196 10.40 -5.67 -9.69
C MET A 196 10.59 -5.84 -8.18
N ALA A 197 10.90 -7.04 -7.68
CA ALA A 197 11.13 -7.31 -6.26
C ALA A 197 12.45 -8.07 -6.09
N ALA A 198 13.41 -7.42 -5.45
CA ALA A 198 14.72 -8.01 -5.19
C ALA A 198 14.74 -8.88 -3.92
N SER A 199 13.82 -8.66 -2.98
CA SER A 199 13.76 -9.40 -1.73
C SER A 199 12.38 -9.36 -1.11
N TYR A 200 12.00 -10.45 -0.46
CA TYR A 200 10.80 -10.57 0.37
C TYR A 200 11.20 -10.74 1.83
N VAL A 201 10.48 -10.06 2.73
CA VAL A 201 10.72 -10.11 4.17
C VAL A 201 9.47 -10.66 4.85
N GLY A 202 9.66 -11.72 5.63
CA GLY A 202 8.64 -12.33 6.49
C GLY A 202 8.65 -11.75 7.91
N ALA A 203 7.95 -12.41 8.83
CA ALA A 203 7.82 -11.98 10.23
C ALA A 203 9.15 -11.95 11.01
N GLU A 204 10.13 -12.74 10.60
CA GLU A 204 11.47 -12.78 11.21
C GLU A 204 12.26 -11.47 11.05
N GLY A 205 11.87 -10.64 10.07
CA GLY A 205 12.55 -9.39 9.78
C GLY A 205 13.97 -9.56 9.22
N VAL A 206 14.68 -8.45 9.06
CA VAL A 206 16.04 -8.41 8.49
C VAL A 206 16.83 -7.24 9.09
N SER A 207 18.15 -7.41 9.27
CA SER A 207 19.02 -6.37 9.80
C SER A 207 20.35 -6.24 9.04
N GLY A 208 20.92 -5.02 9.06
CA GLY A 208 22.31 -4.74 8.68
C GLY A 208 22.67 -5.01 7.21
N LYS A 209 21.68 -5.04 6.29
CA LYS A 209 21.92 -5.37 4.87
C LYS A 209 21.70 -4.16 3.95
N THR A 210 22.45 -4.14 2.86
CA THR A 210 22.13 -3.33 1.68
C THR A 210 21.46 -4.22 0.64
N VAL A 211 20.33 -3.76 0.10
CA VAL A 211 19.57 -4.44 -0.95
C VAL A 211 19.50 -3.54 -2.17
N GLU A 212 19.93 -4.06 -3.30
CA GLU A 212 19.81 -3.40 -4.61
C GLU A 212 18.47 -3.77 -5.24
N GLY A 213 17.54 -2.82 -5.30
CA GLY A 213 16.17 -2.99 -5.79
C GLY A 213 15.11 -2.94 -4.69
N ASN A 214 13.87 -3.26 -5.06
CA ASN A 214 12.75 -3.11 -4.15
C ASN A 214 12.65 -4.28 -3.16
N VAL A 215 12.20 -3.95 -1.95
CA VAL A 215 11.93 -4.92 -0.87
C VAL A 215 10.44 -4.95 -0.57
N ILE A 216 9.87 -6.14 -0.47
CA ILE A 216 8.47 -6.35 -0.08
C ILE A 216 8.42 -7.00 1.30
N VAL A 217 7.83 -6.32 2.28
CA VAL A 217 7.47 -6.89 3.58
C VAL A 217 6.07 -7.48 3.45
N ARG A 218 5.95 -8.81 3.50
CA ARG A 218 4.69 -9.51 3.21
C ARG A 218 4.01 -10.14 4.42
N GLU A 219 4.60 -10.02 5.61
CA GLU A 219 4.05 -10.58 6.84
C GLU A 219 4.04 -9.56 7.98
N SER A 220 3.07 -9.70 8.86
CA SER A 220 2.95 -8.87 10.06
C SER A 220 4.00 -9.27 11.11
N GLY A 221 4.45 -8.28 11.89
CA GLY A 221 5.47 -8.47 12.93
C GLY A 221 6.90 -8.23 12.45
N ALA A 222 7.12 -8.02 11.16
CA ALA A 222 8.44 -7.82 10.59
C ALA A 222 9.15 -6.60 11.18
N SER A 223 10.44 -6.76 11.46
CA SER A 223 11.34 -5.70 11.93
C SER A 223 12.54 -5.57 10.99
N LEU A 224 12.73 -4.38 10.44
CA LEU A 224 13.88 -4.02 9.61
C LEU A 224 14.76 -3.04 10.39
N SER A 225 16.06 -3.34 10.53
CA SER A 225 16.95 -2.45 11.27
C SER A 225 18.31 -2.26 10.59
N GLY A 226 18.81 -1.00 10.58
CA GLY A 226 20.14 -0.68 10.03
C GLY A 226 20.29 -1.04 8.55
N MET A 227 19.23 -1.01 7.76
CA MET A 227 19.25 -1.41 6.35
C MET A 227 19.40 -0.20 5.42
N THR A 228 20.00 -0.45 4.26
CA THR A 228 19.91 0.43 3.10
C THR A 228 19.19 -0.30 1.96
N ILE A 229 18.12 0.30 1.45
CA ILE A 229 17.34 -0.22 0.33
C ILE A 229 17.48 0.74 -0.84
N ASN A 230 18.22 0.33 -1.86
CA ASN A 230 18.40 1.10 -3.10
C ASN A 230 17.27 0.83 -4.09
N GLY A 231 16.05 1.17 -3.68
CA GLY A 231 14.79 0.95 -4.36
C GLY A 231 13.64 1.42 -3.49
N ASP A 232 12.42 0.91 -3.76
CA ASP A 232 11.24 1.12 -2.94
C ASP A 232 11.15 0.05 -1.83
N LEU A 233 10.60 0.44 -0.68
CA LEU A 233 10.15 -0.48 0.35
C LEU A 233 8.63 -0.56 0.32
N ILE A 234 8.08 -1.76 0.15
CA ILE A 234 6.63 -1.98 0.10
C ILE A 234 6.20 -2.77 1.33
N ILE A 235 5.37 -2.15 2.18
CA ILE A 235 4.67 -2.81 3.27
C ILE A 235 3.37 -3.36 2.68
N ALA A 236 3.34 -4.66 2.43
CA ALA A 236 2.31 -5.32 1.64
C ALA A 236 1.00 -5.51 2.42
N ASP A 237 -0.03 -6.02 1.75
CA ASP A 237 -1.42 -5.98 2.17
C ASP A 237 -1.74 -6.68 3.50
N SER A 238 -1.01 -7.72 3.88
CA SER A 238 -1.16 -8.40 5.20
C SER A 238 -0.07 -8.08 6.21
N ALA A 239 0.84 -7.20 5.90
CA ALA A 239 1.85 -6.72 6.84
C ALA A 239 1.24 -5.64 7.76
N ASP A 240 0.41 -6.06 8.73
CA ASP A 240 -0.38 -5.15 9.57
C ASP A 240 0.45 -4.40 10.61
N LYS A 241 1.57 -4.97 11.06
CA LYS A 241 2.51 -4.33 11.99
C LYS A 241 3.93 -4.50 11.48
N VAL A 242 4.60 -3.38 11.20
CA VAL A 242 5.97 -3.34 10.69
C VAL A 242 6.78 -2.28 11.43
N SER A 243 8.02 -2.63 11.80
CA SER A 243 8.94 -1.70 12.46
C SER A 243 10.19 -1.47 11.60
N LEU A 244 10.49 -0.20 11.36
CA LEU A 244 11.71 0.25 10.70
C LEU A 244 12.56 1.06 11.70
N ASP A 245 13.77 0.63 11.99
CA ASP A 245 14.71 1.36 12.87
C ASP A 245 16.05 1.59 12.13
N ASN A 246 16.41 2.84 11.92
CA ASN A 246 17.60 3.23 11.13
C ASN A 246 17.60 2.61 9.71
N VAL A 247 16.47 2.64 9.01
CA VAL A 247 16.33 2.14 7.64
C VAL A 247 16.39 3.30 6.66
N LYS A 248 17.30 3.21 5.69
CA LYS A 248 17.42 4.18 4.59
C LYS A 248 16.84 3.59 3.31
N VAL A 249 15.73 4.14 2.84
CA VAL A 249 15.12 3.81 1.55
C VAL A 249 15.44 4.91 0.56
N THR A 250 16.08 4.62 -0.58
CA THR A 250 16.40 5.65 -1.59
C THR A 250 15.21 5.99 -2.48
N GLY A 251 14.26 5.07 -2.60
CA GLY A 251 13.00 5.23 -3.30
C GLY A 251 11.86 5.68 -2.39
N ARG A 252 10.68 5.13 -2.63
CA ARG A 252 9.46 5.35 -1.84
C ARG A 252 9.33 4.31 -0.73
N ILE A 253 8.59 4.67 0.34
CA ILE A 253 7.97 3.71 1.24
C ILE A 253 6.49 3.63 0.83
N VAL A 254 6.05 2.47 0.34
CA VAL A 254 4.67 2.23 -0.08
C VAL A 254 3.96 1.41 0.99
N ILE A 255 2.90 1.96 1.57
CA ILE A 255 2.12 1.32 2.64
C ILE A 255 0.80 0.86 2.07
N ARG A 256 0.67 -0.45 1.87
CA ARG A 256 -0.56 -1.14 1.44
C ARG A 256 -1.22 -1.93 2.58
N GLY A 257 -0.46 -2.19 3.64
CA GLY A 257 -0.90 -2.83 4.88
C GLY A 257 -0.89 -1.83 6.05
N ALA A 258 -0.25 -2.23 7.14
CA ALA A 258 -0.07 -1.42 8.34
C ALA A 258 -1.39 -0.94 8.99
N SER A 259 -2.42 -1.80 8.97
CA SER A 259 -3.69 -1.51 9.64
C SER A 259 -3.49 -1.31 11.15
N THR A 260 -2.50 -1.94 11.75
CA THR A 260 -2.09 -1.73 13.14
C THR A 260 -1.06 -0.62 13.24
N GLU A 261 0.11 -0.77 12.59
CA GLU A 261 1.16 0.25 12.61
C GLU A 261 2.30 -0.02 11.61
N ALA A 262 2.70 1.02 10.86
CA ALA A 262 4.04 1.13 10.30
C ALA A 262 4.83 2.13 11.16
N SER A 263 5.79 1.63 11.96
CA SER A 263 6.63 2.44 12.83
C SER A 263 7.97 2.76 12.14
N LEU A 264 8.24 4.04 11.90
CA LEU A 264 9.46 4.56 11.29
C LEU A 264 10.25 5.33 12.34
N LYS A 265 11.30 4.70 12.88
CA LYS A 265 12.20 5.31 13.85
C LYS A 265 13.55 5.59 13.19
N ASN A 266 13.98 6.85 13.18
CA ASN A 266 15.24 7.30 12.57
C ASN A 266 15.40 6.81 11.12
N SER A 267 14.31 6.59 10.42
CA SER A 267 14.26 6.02 9.08
C SER A 267 13.93 7.08 8.04
N SER A 268 14.29 6.83 6.78
CA SER A 268 14.11 7.83 5.73
C SER A 268 13.58 7.22 4.43
N ALA A 269 12.75 8.00 3.73
CA ALA A 269 12.34 7.78 2.35
C ALA A 269 12.98 8.85 1.45
N GLY A 270 13.75 8.45 0.46
CA GLY A 270 14.45 9.38 -0.44
C GLY A 270 13.50 10.12 -1.39
N LYS A 271 12.35 9.53 -1.70
CA LYS A 271 11.32 10.16 -2.54
C LYS A 271 10.11 10.60 -1.71
N SER A 272 9.30 9.67 -1.24
CA SER A 272 8.04 9.93 -0.53
C SER A 272 7.55 8.70 0.21
N VAL A 273 6.55 8.89 1.08
CA VAL A 273 5.73 7.80 1.60
C VAL A 273 4.38 7.82 0.88
N LEU A 274 3.99 6.71 0.28
CA LEU A 274 2.69 6.53 -0.36
C LEU A 274 1.83 5.59 0.48
N VAL A 275 0.66 6.03 0.91
CA VAL A 275 -0.30 5.22 1.65
C VAL A 275 -1.47 4.89 0.74
N SER A 276 -1.66 3.61 0.44
CA SER A 276 -2.71 3.10 -0.44
C SER A 276 -3.18 1.73 0.07
N ASN A 277 -3.81 1.71 1.26
CA ASN A 277 -4.27 0.50 1.90
C ASN A 277 -5.66 0.10 1.40
N PRO A 278 -5.81 -0.98 0.61
CA PRO A 278 -7.10 -1.40 0.10
C PRO A 278 -7.99 -2.06 1.18
N ASN A 279 -7.43 -2.28 2.36
CA ASN A 279 -8.08 -3.00 3.46
C ASN A 279 -8.66 -2.06 4.55
N GLY A 280 -8.50 -0.75 4.40
CA GLY A 280 -8.99 0.26 5.34
C GLY A 280 -7.94 1.31 5.71
N ALA A 281 -8.00 1.85 6.91
CA ALA A 281 -7.03 2.82 7.38
C ALA A 281 -5.65 2.18 7.58
N ALA A 282 -4.60 2.93 7.26
CA ALA A 282 -3.24 2.62 7.67
C ALA A 282 -2.83 3.50 8.86
N SER A 283 -1.99 2.97 9.75
CA SER A 283 -1.41 3.71 10.87
C SER A 283 0.09 3.92 10.62
N LEU A 284 0.51 5.19 10.59
CA LEU A 284 1.90 5.59 10.37
C LEU A 284 2.43 6.31 11.62
N SER A 285 3.51 5.78 12.19
CA SER A 285 4.23 6.38 13.30
C SER A 285 5.61 6.85 12.83
N VAL A 286 5.94 8.13 13.01
CA VAL A 286 7.23 8.69 12.60
C VAL A 286 7.93 9.33 13.80
N SER A 287 9.11 8.82 14.15
CA SER A 287 9.93 9.35 15.22
C SER A 287 11.39 9.49 14.78
N GLY A 288 11.81 10.71 14.47
CA GLY A 288 13.10 10.98 13.86
C GLY A 288 13.20 10.55 12.39
N GLY A 289 14.32 10.87 11.75
CA GLY A 289 14.51 10.61 10.32
C GLY A 289 13.82 11.65 9.42
N SER A 290 13.65 11.33 8.14
CA SER A 290 12.99 12.18 7.15
C SER A 290 12.20 11.33 6.17
N VAL A 291 10.89 11.53 6.11
CA VAL A 291 10.00 10.75 5.23
C VAL A 291 9.50 11.55 4.02
N GLY A 292 9.92 12.81 3.91
CA GLY A 292 9.47 13.69 2.84
C GLY A 292 7.95 13.95 2.89
N THR A 293 7.31 13.92 1.71
CA THR A 293 5.85 14.05 1.64
C THR A 293 5.19 12.70 1.81
N VAL A 294 4.17 12.66 2.67
CA VAL A 294 3.25 11.50 2.81
C VAL A 294 2.04 11.73 1.92
N THR A 295 1.84 10.89 0.91
CA THR A 295 0.66 10.94 0.04
C THR A 295 -0.34 9.88 0.47
N ALA A 296 -1.54 10.28 0.88
CA ALA A 296 -2.61 9.40 1.30
C ALA A 296 -3.64 9.23 0.17
N LYS A 297 -3.82 7.99 -0.28
CA LYS A 297 -4.88 7.53 -1.18
C LYS A 297 -5.93 6.67 -0.45
N SER A 298 -5.73 6.41 0.82
CA SER A 298 -6.66 5.72 1.73
C SER A 298 -6.61 6.40 3.09
N ASP A 299 -7.52 6.04 3.97
CA ASP A 299 -7.57 6.57 5.33
C ASP A 299 -6.22 6.37 6.04
N LEU A 300 -5.80 7.41 6.77
CA LEU A 300 -4.50 7.47 7.41
C LEU A 300 -4.62 7.97 8.85
N VAL A 301 -4.05 7.21 9.77
CA VAL A 301 -3.83 7.61 11.17
C VAL A 301 -2.35 7.92 11.34
N VAL A 302 -2.03 9.12 11.87
CA VAL A 302 -0.64 9.56 12.06
C VAL A 302 -0.34 9.75 13.53
N SER A 303 0.81 9.23 13.96
CA SER A 303 1.47 9.51 15.24
C SER A 303 2.90 10.01 15.01
N GLY A 304 3.46 10.75 15.98
CA GLY A 304 4.77 11.39 15.83
C GLY A 304 4.74 12.65 14.97
N SER A 305 5.77 12.90 14.17
CA SER A 305 5.92 14.16 13.41
C SER A 305 6.03 13.91 11.92
N VAL A 306 5.20 14.62 11.14
CA VAL A 306 5.22 14.60 9.66
C VAL A 306 5.16 16.03 9.14
N ASP A 307 6.08 16.41 8.26
CA ASP A 307 6.13 17.78 7.75
C ASP A 307 4.99 18.07 6.76
N ASN A 308 4.78 17.19 5.79
CA ASN A 308 3.83 17.42 4.71
C ASN A 308 2.99 16.18 4.40
N ILE A 309 1.66 16.36 4.34
CA ILE A 309 0.73 15.32 3.89
C ILE A 309 -0.08 15.83 2.71
N VAL A 310 -0.23 14.98 1.70
CA VAL A 310 -1.15 15.21 0.57
C VAL A 310 -2.25 14.16 0.64
N ILE A 311 -3.50 14.59 0.75
CA ILE A 311 -4.67 13.70 0.60
C ILE A 311 -5.07 13.75 -0.87
N ALA A 312 -4.68 12.72 -1.62
CA ALA A 312 -4.81 12.65 -3.07
C ALA A 312 -6.14 12.04 -3.54
N GLU A 313 -6.74 11.16 -2.73
CA GLU A 313 -8.05 10.55 -2.95
C GLU A 313 -8.96 10.83 -1.75
N LYS A 314 -10.28 10.56 -1.87
CA LYS A 314 -11.22 10.73 -0.76
C LYS A 314 -10.80 9.84 0.42
N ALA A 315 -10.22 10.45 1.44
CA ALA A 315 -9.71 9.77 2.62
C ALA A 315 -9.87 10.63 3.89
N ALA A 316 -9.86 9.96 5.03
CA ALA A 316 -9.83 10.57 6.34
C ALA A 316 -8.38 10.56 6.89
N LEU A 317 -7.87 11.73 7.27
CA LEU A 317 -6.65 11.88 8.04
C LEU A 317 -6.99 12.06 9.51
N THR A 318 -6.50 11.18 10.37
CA THR A 318 -6.61 11.30 11.84
C THR A 318 -5.23 11.55 12.43
N VAL A 319 -5.03 12.70 13.07
CA VAL A 319 -3.79 13.07 13.76
C VAL A 319 -3.93 12.76 15.24
N GLN A 320 -3.18 11.77 15.74
CA GLN A 320 -3.30 11.31 17.13
C GLN A 320 -2.81 12.36 18.13
N SER A 321 -3.24 12.23 19.38
CA SER A 321 -2.75 13.08 20.48
C SER A 321 -1.22 13.01 20.59
N GLY A 322 -0.56 14.16 20.70
CA GLY A 322 0.89 14.28 20.71
C GLY A 322 1.57 14.26 19.33
N ALA A 323 0.82 13.93 18.28
CA ALA A 323 1.32 14.02 16.93
C ALA A 323 1.28 15.44 16.37
N SER A 324 2.20 15.76 15.46
CA SER A 324 2.28 17.04 14.78
C SER A 324 2.41 16.89 13.27
N VAL A 325 1.61 17.66 12.53
CA VAL A 325 1.69 17.75 11.05
C VAL A 325 1.90 19.20 10.68
N GLY A 326 2.93 19.47 9.88
CA GLY A 326 3.27 20.82 9.43
C GLY A 326 2.21 21.36 8.46
N SER A 327 1.99 20.69 7.35
CA SER A 327 0.97 21.09 6.37
C SER A 327 0.22 19.89 5.78
N VAL A 328 -1.05 20.14 5.43
CA VAL A 328 -1.88 19.16 4.70
C VAL A 328 -2.43 19.84 3.44
N THR A 329 -2.19 19.24 2.29
CA THR A 329 -2.83 19.61 1.03
C THR A 329 -3.92 18.59 0.70
N VAL A 330 -5.16 19.06 0.51
CA VAL A 330 -6.29 18.20 0.19
C VAL A 330 -6.68 18.40 -1.27
N SER A 331 -6.45 17.40 -2.10
CA SER A 331 -6.72 17.41 -3.54
C SER A 331 -7.99 16.66 -3.94
N ALA A 332 -8.63 15.96 -3.00
CA ALA A 332 -9.83 15.16 -3.25
C ALA A 332 -11.04 15.67 -2.48
N ALA A 333 -12.18 15.71 -3.17
CA ALA A 333 -13.43 16.17 -2.59
C ALA A 333 -13.96 15.22 -1.49
N GLY A 334 -14.56 15.80 -0.45
CA GLY A 334 -15.16 15.04 0.65
C GLY A 334 -14.15 14.39 1.61
N ALA A 335 -12.87 14.78 1.55
CA ALA A 335 -11.87 14.34 2.50
C ALA A 335 -11.97 15.06 3.85
N SER A 336 -11.43 14.46 4.89
CA SER A 336 -11.48 15.02 6.25
C SER A 336 -10.12 15.00 6.95
N VAL A 337 -9.91 16.01 7.83
CA VAL A 337 -8.74 16.09 8.71
C VAL A 337 -9.24 16.26 10.15
N SER A 338 -8.92 15.30 11.01
CA SER A 338 -9.44 15.25 12.39
C SER A 338 -8.39 14.74 13.38
N GLY A 339 -8.74 14.69 14.65
CA GLY A 339 -7.91 14.13 15.71
C GLY A 339 -7.52 15.14 16.78
N ALA A 340 -6.86 14.64 17.83
CA ALA A 340 -6.44 15.44 19.00
C ALA A 340 -5.01 15.99 18.88
N GLY A 341 -4.27 15.61 17.81
CA GLY A 341 -2.96 16.16 17.52
C GLY A 341 -3.02 17.55 16.91
N THR A 342 -1.88 18.06 16.47
CA THR A 342 -1.75 19.40 15.89
C THR A 342 -1.53 19.35 14.39
N VAL A 343 -2.21 20.23 13.65
CA VAL A 343 -1.98 20.50 12.22
C VAL A 343 -1.80 22.00 12.06
N SER A 344 -0.66 22.45 11.56
CA SER A 344 -0.42 23.90 11.46
C SER A 344 -1.29 24.53 10.37
N ALA A 345 -1.37 23.92 9.20
CA ALA A 345 -2.13 24.44 8.07
C ALA A 345 -2.76 23.35 7.20
N VAL A 346 -3.94 23.65 6.68
CA VAL A 346 -4.61 22.84 5.64
C VAL A 346 -4.91 23.73 4.43
N GLN A 347 -4.45 23.32 3.26
CA GLN A 347 -4.81 23.87 1.96
C GLN A 347 -5.84 22.96 1.31
N ALA A 348 -7.08 23.42 1.22
CA ALA A 348 -8.17 22.68 0.56
C ALA A 348 -8.26 23.11 -0.92
N ASN A 349 -7.84 22.22 -1.80
CA ASN A 349 -7.92 22.40 -3.27
C ASN A 349 -9.13 21.67 -3.89
N ALA A 350 -10.00 21.09 -3.05
CA ALA A 350 -11.17 20.34 -3.48
C ALA A 350 -12.39 20.70 -2.61
N ASN A 351 -13.60 20.43 -3.14
CA ASN A 351 -14.85 20.73 -2.47
C ASN A 351 -15.15 19.84 -1.26
N ASN A 352 -15.96 20.35 -0.35
CA ASN A 352 -16.50 19.59 0.80
C ASN A 352 -15.42 19.00 1.72
N VAL A 353 -14.32 19.72 1.92
CA VAL A 353 -13.27 19.35 2.87
C VAL A 353 -13.66 19.77 4.26
N THR A 354 -13.51 18.86 5.24
CA THR A 354 -13.78 19.16 6.66
C THR A 354 -12.51 19.06 7.49
N VAL A 355 -12.23 20.06 8.33
CA VAL A 355 -11.09 20.10 9.23
C VAL A 355 -11.56 20.38 10.64
N SER A 356 -11.26 19.48 11.58
CA SER A 356 -11.66 19.60 12.99
C SER A 356 -10.49 19.60 13.98
N THR A 357 -9.24 19.49 13.53
CA THR A 357 -8.05 19.63 14.39
C THR A 357 -7.95 21.06 14.90
N LYS A 358 -7.83 21.23 16.23
CA LYS A 358 -7.85 22.53 16.89
C LYS A 358 -6.70 23.44 16.42
N ASN A 359 -6.95 24.75 16.37
CA ASN A 359 -5.98 25.80 16.00
C ASN A 359 -5.41 25.67 14.57
N THR A 360 -5.97 24.82 13.74
CA THR A 360 -5.54 24.64 12.35
C THR A 360 -5.99 25.79 11.48
N LYS A 361 -5.05 26.37 10.73
CA LYS A 361 -5.35 27.37 9.69
C LYS A 361 -5.82 26.64 8.42
N VAL A 362 -7.03 26.92 7.97
CA VAL A 362 -7.66 26.28 6.82
C VAL A 362 -7.86 27.29 5.70
N THR A 363 -7.25 27.07 4.54
CA THR A 363 -7.40 27.92 3.36
C THR A 363 -8.16 27.16 2.28
N ALA A 364 -9.27 27.71 1.80
CA ALA A 364 -9.98 27.20 0.64
C ALA A 364 -9.40 27.85 -0.64
N ALA A 365 -9.03 27.04 -1.64
CA ALA A 365 -8.57 27.55 -2.92
C ALA A 365 -9.70 28.31 -3.66
N SER A 366 -9.34 29.15 -4.62
CA SER A 366 -10.32 29.84 -5.48
C SER A 366 -11.15 28.82 -6.25
N GLY A 367 -12.47 29.01 -6.29
CA GLY A 367 -13.43 28.10 -6.93
C GLY A 367 -13.84 26.88 -6.09
N VAL A 368 -13.25 26.69 -4.91
CA VAL A 368 -13.58 25.59 -4.00
C VAL A 368 -14.71 26.00 -3.07
N SER A 369 -15.66 25.11 -2.81
CA SER A 369 -16.82 25.32 -1.94
C SER A 369 -17.02 24.20 -0.91
N GLY A 370 -17.84 24.47 0.14
CA GLY A 370 -18.16 23.48 1.16
C GLY A 370 -17.00 23.13 2.12
N VAL A 371 -15.94 23.95 2.15
CA VAL A 371 -14.83 23.79 3.11
C VAL A 371 -15.27 24.22 4.51
N LYS A 372 -14.97 23.41 5.51
CA LYS A 372 -15.30 23.68 6.91
C LYS A 372 -14.05 23.68 7.80
N ALA A 373 -13.93 24.70 8.65
CA ALA A 373 -12.98 24.79 9.75
C ALA A 373 -13.74 24.68 11.09
N GLY A 374 -13.83 23.48 11.65
CA GLY A 374 -14.80 23.15 12.68
C GLY A 374 -16.21 23.32 12.15
N ASP A 375 -17.06 24.07 12.88
CA ASP A 375 -18.45 24.34 12.48
C ASP A 375 -18.59 25.50 11.47
N LYS A 376 -17.49 26.22 11.20
CA LYS A 376 -17.51 27.41 10.34
C LYS A 376 -17.18 27.07 8.88
N THR A 377 -17.96 27.62 7.97
CA THR A 377 -17.63 27.55 6.54
C THR A 377 -16.48 28.50 6.21
N VAL A 378 -15.55 28.06 5.36
CA VAL A 378 -14.47 28.86 4.80
C VAL A 378 -14.80 29.13 3.35
N ASP A 379 -15.03 30.41 3.02
CA ASP A 379 -15.40 30.82 1.66
C ASP A 379 -14.24 30.64 0.68
N SER A 380 -14.58 30.48 -0.60
CA SER A 380 -13.64 30.35 -1.71
C SER A 380 -12.58 31.46 -1.68
N GLY A 381 -11.31 31.08 -1.78
CA GLY A 381 -10.17 32.01 -1.72
C GLY A 381 -9.91 32.63 -0.35
N LYS A 382 -10.58 32.17 0.71
CA LYS A 382 -10.43 32.70 2.07
C LYS A 382 -9.75 31.69 3.00
N THR A 383 -9.38 32.22 4.18
CA THR A 383 -8.75 31.44 5.25
C THR A 383 -9.60 31.56 6.52
N GLY A 384 -9.83 30.44 7.17
CA GLY A 384 -10.44 30.33 8.49
C GLY A 384 -9.50 29.62 9.45
N THR A 385 -9.85 29.61 10.74
CA THR A 385 -9.11 28.86 11.78
C THR A 385 -10.10 28.02 12.57
N VAL A 386 -9.77 26.76 12.81
CA VAL A 386 -10.55 25.89 13.68
C VAL A 386 -10.43 26.41 15.12
N GLY A 387 -11.56 26.79 15.73
CA GLY A 387 -11.57 27.36 17.07
C GLY A 387 -11.06 26.40 18.15
N THR A 388 -10.52 26.95 19.23
CA THR A 388 -10.32 26.22 20.49
C THR A 388 -11.68 25.98 21.13
N ALA A 389 -11.92 24.82 21.73
CA ALA A 389 -13.02 24.67 22.66
C ALA A 389 -12.85 25.74 23.76
N PRO A 390 -13.93 26.42 24.22
CA PRO A 390 -13.81 27.39 25.28
C PRO A 390 -13.12 26.68 26.45
N SER A 391 -11.96 27.21 26.88
CA SER A 391 -11.34 26.82 28.13
C SER A 391 -12.34 27.18 29.21
N SER A 392 -12.73 26.25 30.05
CA SER A 392 -13.43 26.54 31.29
C SER A 392 -12.48 27.32 32.21
N GLY A 393 -12.36 28.61 31.96
CA GLY A 393 -11.66 29.58 32.78
C GLY A 393 -12.63 30.08 33.82
N GLY A 394 -12.29 29.82 35.09
CA GLY A 394 -13.07 30.09 36.25
C GLY A 394 -13.45 31.56 36.43
N SER A 395 -14.61 31.69 36.92
CA SER A 395 -15.33 32.68 37.71
C SER A 395 -14.67 33.97 38.13
N SER A 396 -15.43 35.06 38.03
CA SER A 396 -15.82 35.77 39.22
C SER A 396 -17.14 36.55 39.03
N SER A 397 -18.08 36.19 39.84
CA SER A 397 -19.15 36.93 40.55
C SER A 397 -19.91 38.07 39.86
N GLY A 398 -21.23 37.92 39.84
CA GLY A 398 -22.18 39.05 39.89
C GLY A 398 -23.57 38.77 39.37
N GLY A 399 -24.48 38.31 40.21
CA GLY A 399 -25.84 38.79 40.35
C GLY A 399 -26.94 38.39 39.38
N SER A 400 -27.81 37.53 39.88
CA SER A 400 -29.26 37.48 39.84
C SER A 400 -30.08 37.14 38.59
N SER A 401 -30.80 36.06 38.81
CA SER A 401 -32.23 35.76 38.57
C SER A 401 -32.63 35.14 37.21
N SER A 402 -33.09 33.90 37.41
CA SER A 402 -34.28 33.23 36.84
C SER A 402 -34.38 32.97 35.33
N SER A 403 -34.21 31.73 34.91
CA SER A 403 -35.31 30.76 34.71
C SER A 403 -34.75 29.45 34.20
N ARG A 404 -35.19 28.35 34.83
CA ARG A 404 -34.96 26.98 34.44
C ARG A 404 -35.61 26.66 33.09
N SER A 405 -34.85 25.97 32.23
CA SER A 405 -35.44 24.91 31.42
C SER A 405 -34.45 23.79 31.29
N ASP A 406 -34.80 22.65 31.90
CA ASP A 406 -34.11 21.38 31.81
C ASP A 406 -34.16 20.85 30.39
N TYR A 407 -33.00 20.59 29.80
CA TYR A 407 -32.92 19.66 28.68
C TYR A 407 -32.01 18.49 29.06
N SER A 408 -32.70 17.39 29.41
CA SER A 408 -32.08 16.07 29.57
C SER A 408 -31.59 15.57 28.22
N TYR A 409 -30.29 15.22 28.13
CA TYR A 409 -29.73 14.50 26.98
C TYR A 409 -30.17 13.04 27.05
N VAL A 410 -30.99 12.64 26.07
CA VAL A 410 -31.27 11.25 25.79
C VAL A 410 -30.19 10.72 24.86
N LEU A 411 -29.36 9.83 25.38
CA LEU A 411 -28.46 9.00 24.56
C LEU A 411 -29.33 8.04 23.76
N MET A 412 -29.50 8.28 22.47
CA MET A 412 -30.04 7.28 21.55
C MET A 412 -28.91 6.37 21.07
N ASN A 413 -28.90 5.16 21.56
CA ASN A 413 -28.23 4.04 20.91
C ASN A 413 -29.01 3.70 19.63
N ILE A 414 -28.40 3.93 18.48
CA ILE A 414 -28.91 3.46 17.19
C ILE A 414 -28.14 2.19 16.82
N PRO A 415 -28.81 1.04 16.57
CA PRO A 415 -28.16 -0.15 16.08
C PRO A 415 -27.70 0.01 14.63
N TYR A 416 -26.63 -0.70 14.30
CA TYR A 416 -25.81 -0.57 13.07
C TYR A 416 -26.45 -1.14 11.77
N ASP A 417 -27.75 -1.47 11.72
CA ASP A 417 -28.32 -2.31 10.67
C ASP A 417 -29.29 -1.64 9.68
N GLU A 418 -29.34 -0.30 9.54
CA GLU A 418 -30.32 0.34 8.63
C GLU A 418 -29.77 1.36 7.64
N PHE A 419 -28.59 1.14 7.03
CA PHE A 419 -28.07 2.02 5.98
C PHE A 419 -27.99 1.41 4.56
N TYR A 420 -28.67 0.30 4.29
CA TYR A 420 -28.74 -0.25 2.92
C TYR A 420 -30.16 -0.59 2.52
N LYS A 421 -31.03 0.45 2.35
CA LYS A 421 -32.25 0.36 1.54
C LYS A 421 -32.72 1.74 1.18
N ALA A 422 -32.22 2.30 0.10
CA ALA A 422 -32.84 3.27 -0.80
C ALA A 422 -31.83 3.64 -1.87
N GLU A 423 -31.93 3.01 -3.01
CA GLU A 423 -32.18 3.57 -4.34
C GLU A 423 -32.03 2.46 -5.37
N LEU A 424 -33.18 2.13 -5.94
CA LEU A 424 -33.32 1.49 -7.24
C LEU A 424 -33.12 2.55 -8.33
#